data_03300f7c3e831f6bb051b2ff146750d7
#
_entry.id   03300f7c3e831f6bb051b2ff146750d7
#
_cell.length_a   1.000
_cell.length_b   1.000
_cell.length_c   1.000
_cell.angle_alpha   90.00
_cell.angle_beta   90.00
_cell.angle_gamma   90.00
#
_symmetry.space_group_name_H-M   'P 1'
#
loop_
_entity.id
_entity.type
_entity.pdbx_description
1 polymer ?
#
loop_
_entity_poly.entity_id
_entity_poly.type
_entity_poly.pdbx_seq_one_letter_code
_entity_poly.pdbx_strand_id
1 'polypeptide(L)'
;MTPPLDPQSDAPSNPVQTFTLPDWPKAYPELNVQALFRVKDEDFQVTELTNRELKSEGPHLYLFIEKVGTNTHWLARKLANHAKLDLKDIGYAGLKDRHGITRQWFSLPLKKSNSEPDLTHLFEKDEFKLIEKGYYGVKLKRGNLGGNHFKITLRHVKGDQDEINERLELIKQRGVPNYFGPQRFGNDGENLKQAQKLFETGKRPRNRQKSSMYISAARSYLFNEMLAKRVALGKWDTPLDGEVFGFAGSLRGFQQENTAEEQARYDDKDIHPSCALWGKGEALSLSELQTIEQQVADDNPLFSENLVKQGLKQERRVARSLVPDFVWQWLEDGVLQLEFSLASGYFATSLLREIGDISEAVRFDEKQAHQDKMHQAFLNKKSEAGQQGDAS
;
A
#
# COMPACT_ATOMS: atom_id res chain seq x y z
N MET A 1 -0.35 -59.61 35.81
CA MET A 1 -0.72 -59.47 34.41
C MET A 1 -1.13 -58.01 34.19
N THR A 2 -0.20 -57.23 33.69
CA THR A 2 -0.41 -55.85 33.30
C THR A 2 -0.81 -55.84 31.84
N PRO A 3 -1.83 -55.05 31.40
CA PRO A 3 -2.18 -54.97 29.99
C PRO A 3 -1.19 -54.12 29.19
N PRO A 4 -1.05 -54.34 27.89
CA PRO A 4 -0.10 -53.61 27.07
C PRO A 4 -0.58 -52.20 26.71
N LEU A 5 0.36 -51.26 26.69
CA LEU A 5 0.18 -49.89 26.24
C LEU A 5 0.01 -49.87 24.70
N ASP A 6 -1.08 -49.25 24.25
CA ASP A 6 -1.31 -48.94 22.83
C ASP A 6 -0.30 -47.90 22.32
N PRO A 7 0.30 -48.06 21.16
CA PRO A 7 1.11 -47.02 20.53
C PRO A 7 0.20 -45.98 19.91
N GLN A 8 0.22 -44.76 20.47
CA GLN A 8 -0.38 -43.59 19.84
C GLN A 8 0.25 -43.39 18.46
N SER A 9 -0.58 -43.48 17.44
CA SER A 9 -0.23 -43.14 16.07
C SER A 9 0.01 -41.64 15.95
N ASP A 10 1.29 -41.25 15.82
CA ASP A 10 1.67 -39.95 15.33
C ASP A 10 1.16 -39.80 13.87
N ALA A 11 0.05 -39.11 13.70
CA ALA A 11 -0.38 -38.67 12.38
C ALA A 11 0.64 -37.69 11.85
N PRO A 12 1.13 -37.80 10.60
CA PRO A 12 2.09 -36.90 10.06
C PRO A 12 1.45 -35.50 9.97
N SER A 13 2.05 -34.54 10.66
CA SER A 13 1.72 -33.13 10.50
C SER A 13 1.94 -32.76 9.03
N ASN A 14 0.87 -32.42 8.33
CA ASN A 14 0.94 -31.88 6.97
C ASN A 14 1.99 -30.74 6.96
N PRO A 15 2.94 -30.72 6.01
CA PRO A 15 3.88 -29.63 5.90
C PRO A 15 3.10 -28.34 5.71
N VAL A 16 3.37 -27.36 6.56
CA VAL A 16 2.85 -26.00 6.44
C VAL A 16 3.27 -25.53 5.05
N GLN A 17 2.32 -25.44 4.12
CA GLN A 17 2.57 -24.91 2.79
C GLN A 17 3.08 -23.47 2.98
N THR A 18 4.34 -23.22 2.70
CA THR A 18 4.93 -21.89 2.73
C THR A 18 4.33 -21.11 1.56
N PHE A 19 3.39 -20.21 1.88
CA PHE A 19 2.80 -19.34 0.88
C PHE A 19 3.87 -18.36 0.38
N THR A 20 4.19 -18.44 -0.90
CA THR A 20 5.08 -17.50 -1.58
C THR A 20 4.22 -16.61 -2.48
N LEU A 21 4.44 -15.30 -2.44
CA LEU A 21 3.75 -14.40 -3.36
C LEU A 21 4.14 -14.72 -4.79
N PRO A 22 3.17 -14.83 -5.72
CA PRO A 22 3.49 -14.96 -7.13
C PRO A 22 4.24 -13.74 -7.65
N ASP A 23 5.12 -13.98 -8.59
CA ASP A 23 5.62 -12.91 -9.46
C ASP A 23 4.59 -12.70 -10.57
N TRP A 24 3.64 -11.79 -10.33
CA TRP A 24 2.58 -11.49 -11.30
C TRP A 24 3.16 -10.91 -12.59
N PRO A 25 2.58 -11.22 -13.76
CA PRO A 25 3.10 -10.77 -15.05
C PRO A 25 3.16 -9.24 -15.13
N LYS A 26 4.15 -8.74 -15.86
CA LYS A 26 4.28 -7.34 -16.26
C LYS A 26 3.45 -7.08 -17.51
N ALA A 27 2.92 -5.87 -17.65
CA ALA A 27 2.13 -5.49 -18.83
C ALA A 27 3.00 -5.20 -20.06
N TYR A 28 4.21 -4.78 -19.82
CA TYR A 28 5.17 -4.44 -20.86
C TYR A 28 6.26 -5.51 -20.98
N PRO A 29 6.82 -5.72 -22.18
CA PRO A 29 7.93 -6.66 -22.37
C PRO A 29 9.08 -6.38 -21.40
N GLU A 30 9.80 -7.41 -20.99
CA GLU A 30 10.94 -7.21 -20.11
C GLU A 30 12.04 -6.37 -20.78
N LEU A 31 12.59 -5.45 -20.02
CA LEU A 31 13.79 -4.70 -20.37
C LEU A 31 14.91 -5.11 -19.43
N ASN A 32 16.13 -5.16 -19.95
CA ASN A 32 17.32 -5.40 -19.12
C ASN A 32 17.72 -4.10 -18.40
N VAL A 33 16.86 -3.67 -17.49
CA VAL A 33 17.02 -2.45 -16.69
C VAL A 33 17.14 -2.81 -15.23
N GLN A 34 18.19 -2.33 -14.59
CA GLN A 34 18.41 -2.45 -13.15
C GLN A 34 18.64 -1.07 -12.55
N ALA A 35 18.10 -0.81 -11.37
CA ALA A 35 18.36 0.41 -10.63
C ALA A 35 18.10 0.24 -9.14
N LEU A 36 18.60 1.20 -8.35
CA LEU A 36 18.30 1.31 -6.93
C LEU A 36 17.43 2.53 -6.66
N PHE A 37 16.43 2.40 -5.80
CA PHE A 37 15.66 3.52 -5.27
C PHE A 37 15.83 3.63 -3.76
N ARG A 38 15.56 4.82 -3.20
CA ARG A 38 15.74 5.11 -1.76
C ARG A 38 17.18 4.95 -1.26
N VAL A 39 18.16 5.24 -2.07
CA VAL A 39 19.58 5.23 -1.63
C VAL A 39 19.81 6.33 -0.59
N LYS A 40 19.19 7.50 -0.79
CA LYS A 40 19.16 8.62 0.15
C LYS A 40 17.69 8.99 0.44
N ASP A 41 17.45 9.77 1.50
CA ASP A 41 16.08 10.24 1.79
C ASP A 41 15.54 11.16 0.70
N GLU A 42 16.40 11.97 0.07
CA GLU A 42 16.06 12.86 -1.03
C GLU A 42 15.63 12.11 -2.30
N ASP A 43 16.01 10.84 -2.44
CA ASP A 43 15.66 10.03 -3.60
C ASP A 43 14.20 9.56 -3.58
N PHE A 44 13.50 9.71 -2.45
CA PHE A 44 12.10 9.32 -2.33
C PHE A 44 11.29 10.40 -1.62
N GLN A 45 10.68 11.26 -2.42
CA GLN A 45 9.83 12.34 -1.91
C GLN A 45 8.37 12.05 -2.21
N VAL A 46 7.51 12.23 -1.20
CA VAL A 46 6.07 12.01 -1.31
C VAL A 46 5.33 13.19 -0.71
N THR A 47 4.52 13.83 -1.51
CA THR A 47 3.68 14.95 -1.11
C THR A 47 2.20 14.55 -1.16
N GLU A 48 1.52 14.66 -0.03
CA GLU A 48 0.09 14.39 0.05
C GLU A 48 -0.70 15.45 -0.72
N LEU A 49 -1.59 15.00 -1.61
CA LEU A 49 -2.49 15.86 -2.35
C LEU A 49 -3.83 15.99 -1.61
N THR A 50 -4.36 17.19 -1.56
CA THR A 50 -5.66 17.47 -0.95
C THR A 50 -6.49 18.39 -1.84
N ASN A 51 -7.80 18.13 -1.86
CA ASN A 51 -8.76 19.00 -2.53
C ASN A 51 -9.48 19.93 -1.54
N ARG A 52 -8.94 20.09 -0.31
CA ARG A 52 -9.56 20.93 0.72
C ARG A 52 -9.08 22.36 0.61
N GLU A 53 -10.02 23.26 0.58
CA GLU A 53 -9.75 24.67 0.80
C GLU A 53 -9.75 24.96 2.30
N LEU A 54 -8.59 25.33 2.81
CA LEU A 54 -8.45 25.73 4.22
C LEU A 54 -8.99 27.12 4.42
N LYS A 55 -9.51 27.35 5.62
CA LYS A 55 -10.08 28.64 6.06
C LYS A 55 -9.16 29.37 7.02
N SER A 56 -9.44 30.62 7.28
CA SER A 56 -8.74 31.43 8.29
C SER A 56 -9.11 31.08 9.72
N GLU A 57 -10.25 30.36 9.94
CA GLU A 57 -10.73 29.93 11.24
C GLU A 57 -11.50 28.60 11.15
N GLY A 58 -11.60 27.88 12.27
CA GLY A 58 -12.34 26.63 12.33
C GLY A 58 -12.00 25.77 13.55
N PRO A 59 -12.78 24.73 13.86
CA PRO A 59 -12.61 23.91 15.06
C PRO A 59 -11.40 22.96 14.99
N HIS A 60 -10.77 22.80 13.83
CA HIS A 60 -9.58 21.99 13.65
C HIS A 60 -8.46 22.79 12.98
N LEU A 61 -7.30 22.86 13.64
CA LEU A 61 -6.06 23.37 13.05
C LEU A 61 -5.48 22.27 12.15
N TYR A 62 -5.22 22.61 10.90
CA TYR A 62 -4.57 21.75 9.92
C TYR A 62 -3.13 22.23 9.73
N LEU A 63 -2.20 21.29 9.75
CA LEU A 63 -0.78 21.53 9.60
C LEU A 63 -0.24 20.64 8.46
N PHE A 64 0.35 21.27 7.44
CA PHE A 64 1.09 20.57 6.40
C PHE A 64 2.55 20.51 6.80
N ILE A 65 3.02 19.30 7.08
CA ILE A 65 4.34 19.10 7.70
C ILE A 65 5.19 18.22 6.81
N GLU A 66 6.41 18.70 6.52
CA GLU A 66 7.49 17.89 5.97
C GLU A 66 8.21 17.16 7.10
N LYS A 67 8.52 15.90 6.87
CA LYS A 67 9.33 15.07 7.75
C LYS A 67 10.37 14.29 6.97
N VAL A 68 11.55 14.11 7.57
CA VAL A 68 12.65 13.33 7.00
C VAL A 68 13.01 12.18 7.95
N GLY A 69 13.19 10.98 7.41
CA GLY A 69 13.66 9.81 8.17
C GLY A 69 12.74 9.36 9.33
N THR A 70 11.49 9.83 9.38
CA THR A 70 10.59 9.64 10.53
C THR A 70 9.23 9.11 10.10
N ASN A 71 8.60 8.25 10.91
CA ASN A 71 7.28 7.72 10.61
C ASN A 71 6.15 8.66 11.09
N THR A 72 4.99 8.55 10.41
CA THR A 72 3.79 9.36 10.69
C THR A 72 3.33 9.25 12.14
N HIS A 73 3.35 8.06 12.73
CA HIS A 73 2.86 7.84 14.08
C HIS A 73 3.73 8.54 15.15
N TRP A 74 5.05 8.58 14.92
CA TRP A 74 5.97 9.30 15.78
C TRP A 74 5.68 10.79 15.78
N LEU A 75 5.51 11.40 14.59
CA LEU A 75 5.16 12.82 14.48
C LEU A 75 3.80 13.11 15.10
N ALA A 76 2.78 12.27 14.85
CA ALA A 76 1.47 12.42 15.48
C ALA A 76 1.55 12.40 17.03
N ARG A 77 2.41 11.55 17.60
CA ARG A 77 2.66 11.52 19.05
C ARG A 77 3.35 12.80 19.55
N LYS A 78 4.33 13.32 18.79
CA LYS A 78 4.98 14.58 19.11
C LYS A 78 3.98 15.74 19.09
N LEU A 79 3.14 15.84 18.07
CA LEU A 79 2.06 16.83 17.97
C LEU A 79 1.09 16.73 19.17
N ALA A 80 0.65 15.53 19.51
CA ALA A 80 -0.24 15.30 20.66
C ALA A 80 0.37 15.81 21.97
N ASN A 81 1.64 15.47 22.23
CA ASN A 81 2.34 15.87 23.46
C ASN A 81 2.48 17.40 23.57
N HIS A 82 2.94 18.08 22.49
CA HIS A 82 3.12 19.54 22.50
C HIS A 82 1.77 20.27 22.60
N ALA A 83 0.74 19.77 21.91
CA ALA A 83 -0.60 20.34 21.97
C ALA A 83 -1.39 19.96 23.24
N LYS A 84 -0.85 19.10 24.11
CA LYS A 84 -1.53 18.54 25.31
C LYS A 84 -2.88 17.90 24.95
N LEU A 85 -2.88 17.08 23.90
CA LEU A 85 -4.01 16.34 23.36
C LEU A 85 -3.77 14.82 23.45
N ASP A 86 -4.84 14.03 23.42
CA ASP A 86 -4.72 12.59 23.25
C ASP A 86 -4.26 12.26 21.82
N LEU A 87 -3.41 11.24 21.68
CA LEU A 87 -2.96 10.79 20.36
C LEU A 87 -4.14 10.44 19.41
N LYS A 88 -5.24 9.91 19.98
CA LYS A 88 -6.45 9.60 19.21
C LYS A 88 -7.09 10.84 18.56
N ASP A 89 -6.83 12.04 19.09
CA ASP A 89 -7.40 13.30 18.61
C ASP A 89 -6.63 13.89 17.44
N ILE A 90 -5.38 13.48 17.25
CA ILE A 90 -4.61 13.85 16.07
C ILE A 90 -5.14 13.10 14.84
N GLY A 91 -5.54 13.87 13.82
CA GLY A 91 -6.00 13.33 12.53
C GLY A 91 -4.89 13.30 11.49
N TYR A 92 -4.86 12.27 10.66
CA TYR A 92 -4.06 12.18 9.44
C TYR A 92 -4.72 11.21 8.45
N ALA A 93 -4.51 11.42 7.13
CA ALA A 93 -5.22 10.65 6.10
C ALA A 93 -4.62 9.27 5.85
N GLY A 94 -3.31 9.11 6.02
CA GLY A 94 -2.60 7.86 5.79
C GLY A 94 -1.24 7.83 6.46
N LEU A 95 -0.60 6.66 6.43
CA LEU A 95 0.79 6.54 6.85
C LEU A 95 1.69 6.92 5.69
N LYS A 96 2.81 7.57 5.99
CA LYS A 96 3.89 7.85 5.05
C LYS A 96 5.14 7.11 5.49
N ASP A 97 5.91 6.69 4.53
CA ASP A 97 7.15 5.95 4.74
C ASP A 97 8.11 6.72 5.65
N ARG A 98 8.93 5.95 6.37
CA ARG A 98 9.98 6.50 7.24
C ARG A 98 11.15 6.99 6.39
N HIS A 99 11.60 6.17 5.45
CA HIS A 99 12.77 6.46 4.61
C HIS A 99 12.34 7.30 3.40
N GLY A 100 12.59 8.59 3.52
CA GLY A 100 12.27 9.59 2.50
C GLY A 100 11.85 10.93 3.10
N ILE A 101 11.69 11.91 2.24
CA ILE A 101 11.12 13.23 2.54
C ILE A 101 9.63 13.15 2.26
N THR A 102 8.81 13.27 3.28
CA THR A 102 7.36 13.16 3.08
C THR A 102 6.62 14.35 3.66
N ARG A 103 5.67 14.86 2.88
CA ARG A 103 4.82 16.00 3.23
C ARG A 103 3.38 15.52 3.37
N GLN A 104 2.79 15.76 4.54
CA GLN A 104 1.42 15.32 4.81
C GLN A 104 0.67 16.25 5.76
N TRP A 105 -0.66 16.15 5.68
CA TRP A 105 -1.55 16.91 6.55
C TRP A 105 -1.79 16.20 7.87
N PHE A 106 -1.80 17.00 8.95
CA PHE A 106 -2.29 16.61 10.26
C PHE A 106 -3.39 17.57 10.71
N SER A 107 -4.36 17.07 11.46
CA SER A 107 -5.39 17.92 12.06
C SER A 107 -5.43 17.77 13.58
N LEU A 108 -5.52 18.89 14.28
CA LEU A 108 -5.61 19.00 15.74
C LEU A 108 -6.91 19.70 16.10
N PRO A 109 -7.74 19.15 17.01
CA PRO A 109 -8.92 19.87 17.48
C PRO A 109 -8.48 21.08 18.33
N LEU A 110 -9.11 22.23 18.10
CA LEU A 110 -8.97 23.38 18.96
C LEU A 110 -9.93 23.29 20.15
N LYS A 111 -9.46 23.69 21.33
CA LYS A 111 -10.32 23.83 22.51
C LYS A 111 -11.27 25.03 22.33
N LYS A 112 -12.31 25.13 23.15
CA LYS A 112 -13.31 26.21 23.09
C LYS A 112 -12.74 27.62 23.13
N SER A 113 -11.50 27.78 23.64
CA SER A 113 -10.79 29.07 23.64
C SER A 113 -10.23 29.47 22.25
N ASN A 114 -10.33 28.60 21.24
CA ASN A 114 -9.74 28.75 19.90
C ASN A 114 -8.25 29.12 19.89
N SER A 115 -7.55 28.94 21.02
CA SER A 115 -6.10 29.20 21.09
C SER A 115 -5.34 28.07 20.41
N GLU A 116 -4.48 28.42 19.47
CA GLU A 116 -3.54 27.49 18.87
C GLU A 116 -2.57 26.96 19.92
N PRO A 117 -2.20 25.66 19.87
CA PRO A 117 -1.13 25.14 20.70
C PRO A 117 0.21 25.75 20.25
N ASP A 118 1.09 26.02 21.20
CA ASP A 118 2.47 26.38 20.90
C ASP A 118 3.23 25.14 20.41
N LEU A 119 3.59 25.14 19.14
CA LEU A 119 4.33 24.06 18.48
C LEU A 119 5.73 24.51 18.04
N THR A 120 6.19 25.70 18.44
CA THR A 120 7.44 26.30 18.00
C THR A 120 8.62 25.34 18.20
N HIS A 121 8.77 24.77 19.39
CA HIS A 121 9.86 23.84 19.69
C HIS A 121 9.86 22.55 18.88
N LEU A 122 8.71 22.17 18.30
CA LEU A 122 8.64 20.99 17.44
C LEU A 122 9.36 21.22 16.11
N PHE A 123 9.36 22.46 15.62
CA PHE A 123 9.89 22.86 14.32
C PHE A 123 11.27 23.50 14.38
N GLU A 124 11.87 23.59 15.57
CA GLU A 124 13.27 24.07 15.73
C GLU A 124 14.32 23.04 15.29
N LYS A 125 13.92 21.77 15.15
CA LYS A 125 14.80 20.68 14.72
C LYS A 125 14.55 20.36 13.26
N ASP A 126 15.60 20.03 12.52
CA ASP A 126 15.56 19.72 11.09
C ASP A 126 14.72 18.49 10.71
N GLU A 127 14.26 17.71 11.72
CA GLU A 127 13.40 16.54 11.48
C GLU A 127 12.02 16.89 10.93
N PHE A 128 11.49 18.10 11.24
CA PHE A 128 10.14 18.54 10.88
C PHE A 128 10.14 19.99 10.43
N LYS A 129 9.43 20.26 9.34
CA LYS A 129 9.23 21.61 8.84
C LYS A 129 7.74 21.86 8.61
N LEU A 130 7.22 22.91 9.22
CA LEU A 130 5.87 23.40 8.93
C LEU A 130 5.90 24.12 7.58
N ILE A 131 5.12 23.62 6.61
CA ILE A 131 5.04 24.20 5.26
C ILE A 131 3.86 25.15 5.18
N GLU A 132 2.70 24.70 5.68
CA GLU A 132 1.46 25.43 5.59
C GLU A 132 0.57 25.14 6.79
N LYS A 133 -0.25 26.09 7.21
CA LYS A 133 -1.29 25.89 8.22
C LYS A 133 -2.59 26.57 7.81
N GLY A 134 -3.69 26.07 8.35
CA GLY A 134 -5.02 26.65 8.16
C GLY A 134 -6.03 25.90 9.01
N TYR A 135 -7.33 26.13 8.75
CA TYR A 135 -8.39 25.56 9.57
C TYR A 135 -9.42 24.85 8.72
N TYR A 136 -10.06 23.84 9.32
CA TYR A 136 -11.14 23.12 8.65
C TYR A 136 -12.24 22.68 9.64
N GLY A 137 -13.45 22.44 9.09
CA GLY A 137 -14.64 22.16 9.90
C GLY A 137 -14.65 20.80 10.61
N VAL A 138 -13.87 19.82 10.14
CA VAL A 138 -13.87 18.45 10.65
C VAL A 138 -12.46 17.89 10.76
N LYS A 139 -12.31 16.89 11.64
CA LYS A 139 -11.07 16.14 11.79
C LYS A 139 -10.68 15.41 10.51
N LEU A 140 -9.40 15.40 10.17
CA LEU A 140 -8.84 14.58 9.09
C LEU A 140 -8.92 13.08 9.47
N LYS A 141 -9.57 12.29 8.62
CA LYS A 141 -9.74 10.85 8.82
C LYS A 141 -8.92 10.06 7.83
N ARG A 142 -8.58 8.84 8.19
CA ARG A 142 -7.92 7.87 7.30
C ARG A 142 -8.76 7.64 6.04
N GLY A 143 -8.10 7.56 4.89
CA GLY A 143 -8.72 7.40 3.58
C GLY A 143 -9.19 8.72 2.93
N ASN A 144 -9.18 9.83 3.67
CA ASN A 144 -9.56 11.16 3.15
C ASN A 144 -8.38 11.85 2.45
N LEU A 145 -7.77 11.16 1.50
CA LEU A 145 -6.59 11.56 0.74
C LEU A 145 -6.98 11.73 -0.72
N GLY A 146 -6.63 12.84 -1.35
CA GLY A 146 -6.82 13.06 -2.79
C GLY A 146 -5.88 12.21 -3.64
N GLY A 147 -4.69 11.96 -3.11
CA GLY A 147 -3.63 11.21 -3.79
C GLY A 147 -2.26 11.55 -3.20
N ASN A 148 -1.23 11.13 -3.90
CA ASN A 148 0.15 11.48 -3.57
C ASN A 148 0.88 11.90 -4.85
N HIS A 149 1.66 12.94 -4.74
CA HIS A 149 2.65 13.31 -5.73
C HIS A 149 4.00 12.73 -5.31
N PHE A 150 4.66 12.06 -6.24
CA PHE A 150 5.94 11.37 -6.04
C PHE A 150 7.03 12.05 -6.85
N LYS A 151 8.20 12.20 -6.23
CA LYS A 151 9.45 12.52 -6.89
C LYS A 151 10.47 11.46 -6.47
N ILE A 152 10.81 10.57 -7.40
CA ILE A 152 11.65 9.40 -7.14
C ILE A 152 12.92 9.50 -7.98
N THR A 153 14.08 9.39 -7.34
CA THR A 153 15.37 9.31 -8.03
C THR A 153 15.88 7.89 -8.00
N LEU A 154 16.01 7.30 -9.17
CA LEU A 154 16.64 6.01 -9.40
C LEU A 154 18.13 6.23 -9.61
N ARG A 155 18.96 5.46 -8.91
CA ARG A 155 20.41 5.52 -9.00
C ARG A 155 20.98 4.22 -9.52
N HIS A 156 22.22 4.31 -10.06
CA HIS A 156 22.91 3.17 -10.67
C HIS A 156 22.05 2.50 -11.74
N VAL A 157 21.33 3.31 -12.51
CA VAL A 157 20.50 2.83 -13.61
C VAL A 157 21.40 2.20 -14.66
N LYS A 158 21.16 0.94 -14.96
CA LYS A 158 21.78 0.16 -16.03
C LYS A 158 20.72 -0.17 -17.05
N GLY A 159 21.08 -0.14 -18.33
CA GLY A 159 20.19 -0.39 -19.45
C GLY A 159 20.34 0.69 -20.52
N ASP A 160 19.72 0.49 -21.65
CA ASP A 160 19.71 1.46 -22.74
C ASP A 160 18.76 2.62 -22.41
N GLN A 161 19.25 3.86 -22.51
CA GLN A 161 18.47 5.05 -22.16
C GLN A 161 17.30 5.29 -23.11
N ASP A 162 17.45 4.97 -24.40
CA ASP A 162 16.40 5.17 -25.38
C ASP A 162 15.27 4.16 -25.15
N GLU A 163 15.58 2.88 -24.89
CA GLU A 163 14.60 1.87 -24.52
C GLU A 163 13.87 2.23 -23.22
N ILE A 164 14.57 2.79 -22.23
CA ILE A 164 13.96 3.27 -20.98
C ILE A 164 13.02 4.43 -21.28
N ASN A 165 13.44 5.42 -22.08
CA ASN A 165 12.60 6.57 -22.44
C ASN A 165 11.35 6.14 -23.21
N GLU A 166 11.46 5.21 -24.14
CA GLU A 166 10.31 4.62 -24.86
C GLU A 166 9.35 3.93 -23.89
N ARG A 167 9.88 3.18 -22.93
CA ARG A 167 9.06 2.55 -21.88
C ARG A 167 8.32 3.56 -21.02
N LEU A 168 8.98 4.64 -20.61
CA LEU A 168 8.37 5.69 -19.81
C LEU A 168 7.28 6.42 -20.59
N GLU A 169 7.48 6.62 -21.89
CA GLU A 169 6.45 7.21 -22.75
C GLU A 169 5.24 6.30 -22.90
N LEU A 170 5.43 4.98 -23.06
CA LEU A 170 4.33 4.00 -23.06
C LEU A 170 3.55 4.02 -21.73
N ILE A 171 4.25 4.08 -20.60
CA ILE A 171 3.62 4.18 -19.27
C ILE A 171 2.83 5.49 -19.16
N LYS A 172 3.37 6.60 -19.64
CA LYS A 172 2.68 7.90 -19.65
C LYS A 172 1.36 7.84 -20.45
N GLN A 173 1.36 7.17 -21.59
CA GLN A 173 0.21 7.06 -22.48
C GLN A 173 -0.84 6.08 -21.97
N ARG A 174 -0.42 4.91 -21.50
CA ARG A 174 -1.32 3.79 -21.17
C ARG A 174 -1.52 3.57 -19.67
N GLY A 175 -0.60 4.06 -18.83
CA GLY A 175 -0.56 3.74 -17.42
C GLY A 175 0.11 2.40 -17.13
N VAL A 176 -0.22 1.80 -15.99
CA VAL A 176 0.30 0.51 -15.53
C VAL A 176 -0.82 -0.35 -14.93
N PRO A 177 -0.66 -1.69 -14.86
CA PRO A 177 -1.59 -2.54 -14.11
C PRO A 177 -1.69 -2.10 -12.65
N ASN A 178 -2.91 -1.99 -12.14
CA ASN A 178 -3.19 -1.45 -10.81
C ASN A 178 -3.07 -2.52 -9.71
N TYR A 179 -1.97 -3.29 -9.72
CA TYR A 179 -1.69 -4.28 -8.69
C TYR A 179 -1.59 -3.68 -7.29
N PHE A 180 -2.06 -4.42 -6.31
CA PHE A 180 -1.65 -4.15 -4.94
C PHE A 180 -0.18 -4.53 -4.77
N GLY A 181 0.61 -3.59 -4.28
CA GLY A 181 2.05 -3.79 -4.08
C GLY A 181 2.38 -4.77 -2.93
N PRO A 182 3.63 -5.27 -2.88
CA PRO A 182 4.08 -6.26 -1.88
C PRO A 182 3.79 -5.86 -0.43
N GLN A 183 3.86 -4.57 -0.10
CA GLN A 183 3.57 -4.05 1.24
C GLN A 183 2.16 -4.41 1.75
N ARG A 184 1.18 -4.61 0.84
CA ARG A 184 -0.17 -5.06 1.19
C ARG A 184 -0.15 -6.45 1.83
N PHE A 185 0.76 -7.29 1.38
CA PHE A 185 0.85 -8.69 1.78
C PHE A 185 1.78 -8.92 2.97
N GLY A 186 2.48 -7.87 3.43
CA GLY A 186 3.48 -7.95 4.51
C GLY A 186 4.81 -8.51 4.03
N ASN A 187 5.81 -8.49 4.91
CA ASN A 187 7.11 -9.07 4.59
C ASN A 187 6.93 -10.56 4.26
N ASP A 188 7.45 -11.00 3.13
CA ASP A 188 7.37 -12.38 2.64
C ASP A 188 5.94 -12.97 2.62
N GLY A 189 4.93 -12.12 2.37
CA GLY A 189 3.54 -12.54 2.32
C GLY A 189 2.92 -12.88 3.68
N GLU A 190 3.51 -12.43 4.78
CA GLU A 190 3.07 -12.79 6.14
C GLU A 190 1.59 -12.47 6.41
N ASN A 191 1.05 -11.38 5.87
CA ASN A 191 -0.38 -11.06 6.02
C ASN A 191 -1.28 -12.10 5.35
N LEU A 192 -0.84 -12.73 4.26
CA LEU A 192 -1.60 -13.81 3.59
C LEU A 192 -1.50 -15.11 4.36
N LYS A 193 -0.31 -15.47 4.89
CA LYS A 193 -0.15 -16.63 5.78
C LYS A 193 -1.05 -16.51 7.00
N GLN A 194 -1.13 -15.33 7.58
CA GLN A 194 -2.02 -15.08 8.70
C GLN A 194 -3.51 -15.07 8.30
N ALA A 195 -3.85 -14.63 7.09
CA ALA A 195 -5.20 -14.73 6.54
C ALA A 195 -5.60 -16.21 6.33
N GLN A 196 -4.71 -17.00 5.76
CA GLN A 196 -4.89 -18.45 5.61
C GLN A 196 -5.17 -19.11 6.96
N LYS A 197 -4.29 -18.91 7.94
CA LYS A 197 -4.47 -19.44 9.30
C LYS A 197 -5.79 -18.98 9.96
N LEU A 198 -6.16 -17.69 9.77
CA LEU A 198 -7.43 -17.15 10.25
C LEU A 198 -8.63 -17.90 9.66
N PHE A 199 -8.59 -18.18 8.36
CA PHE A 199 -9.68 -18.81 7.63
C PHE A 199 -9.77 -20.31 7.91
N GLU A 200 -8.65 -21.00 8.03
CA GLU A 200 -8.60 -22.44 8.40
C GLU A 200 -9.06 -22.69 9.82
N THR A 201 -8.65 -21.85 10.76
CA THR A 201 -8.91 -22.11 12.20
C THR A 201 -10.12 -21.37 12.76
N GLY A 202 -10.61 -20.34 12.06
CA GLY A 202 -11.63 -19.40 12.57
C GLY A 202 -11.15 -18.51 13.72
N LYS A 203 -9.89 -18.65 14.18
CA LYS A 203 -9.35 -17.93 15.34
C LYS A 203 -8.89 -16.52 14.94
N ARG A 204 -9.64 -15.50 15.38
CA ARG A 204 -9.29 -14.09 15.14
C ARG A 204 -8.21 -13.62 16.11
N PRO A 205 -7.24 -12.82 15.64
CA PRO A 205 -6.30 -12.15 16.52
C PRO A 205 -7.06 -11.19 17.45
N ARG A 206 -6.57 -11.02 18.70
CA ARG A 206 -7.16 -10.08 19.67
C ARG A 206 -7.24 -8.64 19.13
N ASN A 207 -6.28 -8.25 18.29
CA ASN A 207 -6.26 -6.93 17.67
C ASN A 207 -7.11 -6.94 16.39
N ARG A 208 -8.25 -6.22 16.42
CA ARG A 208 -9.17 -6.08 15.27
C ARG A 208 -8.50 -5.48 14.03
N GLN A 209 -7.53 -4.59 14.20
CA GLN A 209 -6.82 -3.97 13.07
C GLN A 209 -5.98 -5.01 12.31
N LYS A 210 -5.32 -5.93 13.03
CA LYS A 210 -4.58 -7.04 12.41
C LYS A 210 -5.53 -7.96 11.64
N SER A 211 -6.66 -8.33 12.22
CA SER A 211 -7.67 -9.16 11.53
C SER A 211 -8.15 -8.50 10.23
N SER A 212 -8.48 -7.20 10.28
CA SER A 212 -8.89 -6.44 9.10
C SER A 212 -7.79 -6.38 8.04
N MET A 213 -6.53 -6.25 8.44
CA MET A 213 -5.37 -6.23 7.54
C MET A 213 -5.20 -7.58 6.82
N TYR A 214 -5.33 -8.70 7.52
CA TYR A 214 -5.23 -10.04 6.95
C TYR A 214 -6.35 -10.31 5.94
N ILE A 215 -7.59 -10.00 6.31
CA ILE A 215 -8.76 -10.14 5.42
C ILE A 215 -8.58 -9.27 4.16
N SER A 216 -8.10 -8.02 4.34
CA SER A 216 -7.81 -7.12 3.22
C SER A 216 -6.69 -7.67 2.31
N ALA A 217 -5.66 -8.30 2.87
CA ALA A 217 -4.59 -8.93 2.09
C ALA A 217 -5.14 -10.08 1.23
N ALA A 218 -5.95 -10.98 1.79
CA ALA A 218 -6.59 -12.06 1.04
C ALA A 218 -7.45 -11.54 -0.12
N ARG A 219 -8.22 -10.47 0.12
CA ARG A 219 -9.03 -9.83 -0.91
C ARG A 219 -8.19 -9.20 -2.03
N SER A 220 -7.10 -8.56 -1.64
CA SER A 220 -6.15 -7.95 -2.58
C SER A 220 -5.40 -9.00 -3.40
N TYR A 221 -5.15 -10.17 -2.83
CA TYR A 221 -4.54 -11.29 -3.54
C TYR A 221 -5.45 -11.79 -4.67
N LEU A 222 -6.73 -12.08 -4.41
CA LEU A 222 -7.67 -12.48 -5.45
C LEU A 222 -7.77 -11.43 -6.57
N PHE A 223 -7.81 -10.15 -6.20
CA PHE A 223 -7.80 -9.07 -7.19
C PHE A 223 -6.54 -9.13 -8.07
N ASN A 224 -5.37 -9.30 -7.47
CA ASN A 224 -4.12 -9.39 -8.23
C ASN A 224 -4.09 -10.62 -9.15
N GLU A 225 -4.63 -11.76 -8.73
CA GLU A 225 -4.77 -12.96 -9.56
C GLU A 225 -5.67 -12.69 -10.79
N MET A 226 -6.83 -12.03 -10.60
CA MET A 226 -7.73 -11.63 -11.68
C MET A 226 -7.05 -10.67 -12.65
N LEU A 227 -6.34 -9.67 -12.13
CA LEU A 227 -5.60 -8.72 -12.93
C LEU A 227 -4.45 -9.41 -13.69
N ALA A 228 -3.77 -10.36 -13.07
CA ALA A 228 -2.72 -11.14 -13.71
C ALA A 228 -3.21 -11.92 -14.94
N LYS A 229 -4.42 -12.52 -14.85
CA LYS A 229 -5.06 -13.16 -16.02
C LYS A 229 -5.28 -12.15 -17.14
N ARG A 230 -5.78 -10.94 -16.82
CA ARG A 230 -5.98 -9.87 -17.81
C ARG A 230 -4.66 -9.41 -18.43
N VAL A 231 -3.60 -9.27 -17.62
CA VAL A 231 -2.27 -8.90 -18.12
C VAL A 231 -1.72 -9.97 -19.07
N ALA A 232 -1.84 -11.25 -18.70
CA ALA A 232 -1.42 -12.36 -19.55
C ALA A 232 -2.16 -12.42 -20.90
N LEU A 233 -3.41 -11.96 -20.93
CA LEU A 233 -4.22 -11.83 -22.16
C LEU A 233 -3.92 -10.54 -22.94
N GLY A 234 -3.08 -9.63 -22.43
CA GLY A 234 -2.88 -8.30 -22.99
C GLY A 234 -4.10 -7.38 -22.87
N LYS A 235 -5.04 -7.68 -21.95
CA LYS A 235 -6.35 -7.04 -21.78
C LYS A 235 -6.48 -6.29 -20.43
N TRP A 236 -5.37 -5.87 -19.85
CA TRP A 236 -5.39 -5.17 -18.56
C TRP A 236 -5.91 -3.72 -18.66
N ASP A 237 -5.72 -3.08 -19.79
CA ASP A 237 -6.16 -1.70 -20.06
C ASP A 237 -7.27 -1.60 -21.13
N THR A 238 -7.65 -2.71 -21.73
CA THR A 238 -8.74 -2.77 -22.72
C THR A 238 -9.91 -3.61 -22.19
N PRO A 239 -11.16 -3.26 -22.54
CA PRO A 239 -12.33 -4.02 -22.10
C PRO A 239 -12.35 -5.45 -22.62
N LEU A 240 -12.89 -6.35 -21.81
CA LEU A 240 -13.27 -7.73 -22.16
C LEU A 240 -14.77 -7.79 -22.46
N ASP A 241 -15.22 -8.88 -23.08
CA ASP A 241 -16.66 -9.14 -23.19
C ASP A 241 -17.29 -9.30 -21.79
N GLY A 242 -18.38 -8.58 -21.55
CA GLY A 242 -19.04 -8.50 -20.25
C GLY A 242 -18.31 -7.62 -19.24
N GLU A 243 -17.61 -6.60 -19.72
CA GLU A 243 -16.81 -5.69 -18.88
C GLU A 243 -17.64 -4.96 -17.83
N VAL A 244 -16.98 -4.63 -16.74
CA VAL A 244 -17.47 -3.70 -15.73
C VAL A 244 -16.50 -2.54 -15.64
N PHE A 245 -16.95 -1.38 -16.07
CA PHE A 245 -16.19 -0.15 -15.95
C PHE A 245 -16.25 0.41 -14.54
N GLY A 246 -15.15 1.01 -14.12
CA GLY A 246 -15.01 1.72 -12.86
C GLY A 246 -14.36 3.08 -13.04
N PHE A 247 -14.35 3.86 -11.97
CA PHE A 247 -13.71 5.17 -11.92
C PHE A 247 -12.45 5.11 -11.06
N ALA A 248 -11.43 5.88 -11.41
CA ALA A 248 -10.21 5.97 -10.61
C ALA A 248 -10.54 6.39 -9.17
N GLY A 249 -10.02 5.63 -8.18
CA GLY A 249 -10.26 5.91 -6.76
C GLY A 249 -11.62 5.50 -6.21
N SER A 250 -12.53 4.93 -7.03
CA SER A 250 -13.83 4.43 -6.63
C SER A 250 -13.83 2.90 -6.48
N LEU A 251 -14.73 2.39 -5.63
CA LEU A 251 -15.02 0.96 -5.52
C LEU A 251 -16.32 0.57 -6.22
N ARG A 252 -16.94 1.52 -6.93
CA ARG A 252 -18.16 1.32 -7.71
C ARG A 252 -17.81 1.00 -9.14
N GLY A 253 -18.68 0.25 -9.80
CA GLY A 253 -18.61 -0.04 -11.22
C GLY A 253 -20.02 -0.17 -11.81
N PHE A 254 -20.09 -0.16 -13.14
CA PHE A 254 -21.30 -0.37 -13.92
C PHE A 254 -21.00 -1.31 -15.09
N GLN A 255 -21.99 -2.07 -15.51
CA GLN A 255 -21.87 -3.00 -16.64
C GLN A 255 -21.69 -2.22 -17.93
N GLN A 256 -20.92 -2.79 -18.84
CA GLN A 256 -20.74 -2.28 -20.19
C GLN A 256 -22.07 -2.30 -20.96
N GLU A 257 -22.42 -1.20 -21.57
CA GLU A 257 -23.61 -1.04 -22.40
C GLU A 257 -23.30 -0.95 -23.90
N ASN A 258 -22.02 -0.88 -24.27
CA ASN A 258 -21.54 -0.75 -25.66
C ASN A 258 -22.10 0.49 -26.39
N THR A 259 -22.31 1.57 -25.68
CA THR A 259 -22.77 2.83 -26.27
C THR A 259 -21.60 3.67 -26.81
N ALA A 260 -21.88 4.53 -27.77
CA ALA A 260 -20.88 5.48 -28.29
C ALA A 260 -20.39 6.45 -27.21
N GLU A 261 -21.26 6.83 -26.27
CA GLU A 261 -20.90 7.67 -25.12
C GLU A 261 -19.93 6.95 -24.19
N GLU A 262 -20.18 5.68 -23.90
CA GLU A 262 -19.30 4.87 -23.08
C GLU A 262 -17.92 4.71 -23.73
N GLN A 263 -17.89 4.46 -25.05
CA GLN A 263 -16.65 4.35 -25.80
C GLN A 263 -15.86 5.66 -25.74
N ALA A 264 -16.51 6.81 -25.93
CA ALA A 264 -15.87 8.12 -25.84
C ALA A 264 -15.27 8.35 -24.43
N ARG A 265 -16.00 8.02 -23.37
CA ARG A 265 -15.51 8.12 -21.98
C ARG A 265 -14.33 7.20 -21.70
N TYR A 266 -14.30 6.00 -22.28
CA TYR A 266 -13.18 5.09 -22.20
C TYR A 266 -11.93 5.65 -22.91
N ASP A 267 -12.10 6.19 -24.11
CA ASP A 267 -11.04 6.81 -24.91
C ASP A 267 -10.46 8.04 -24.22
N ASP A 268 -11.33 8.86 -23.60
CA ASP A 268 -10.97 10.01 -22.76
C ASP A 268 -10.36 9.61 -21.41
N LYS A 269 -10.30 8.30 -21.09
CA LYS A 269 -9.76 7.76 -19.84
C LYS A 269 -10.52 8.22 -18.58
N ASP A 270 -11.82 8.55 -18.72
CA ASP A 270 -12.73 8.85 -17.61
C ASP A 270 -13.17 7.55 -16.89
N ILE A 271 -13.33 6.47 -17.65
CA ILE A 271 -13.66 5.14 -17.14
C ILE A 271 -12.60 4.12 -17.50
N HIS A 272 -12.51 3.07 -16.69
CA HIS A 272 -11.47 2.06 -16.83
C HIS A 272 -12.02 0.65 -16.68
N PRO A 273 -11.48 -0.36 -17.39
CA PRO A 273 -11.71 -1.76 -17.09
C PRO A 273 -11.43 -2.06 -15.61
N SER A 274 -12.13 -3.01 -15.03
CA SER A 274 -11.99 -3.31 -13.62
C SER A 274 -11.98 -4.81 -13.33
N CYS A 275 -11.54 -5.20 -12.13
CA CYS A 275 -11.66 -6.55 -11.58
C CYS A 275 -12.43 -6.51 -10.27
N ALA A 276 -12.99 -7.66 -9.89
CA ALA A 276 -13.71 -7.80 -8.63
C ALA A 276 -12.78 -7.66 -7.42
N LEU A 277 -13.23 -6.88 -6.46
CA LEU A 277 -12.84 -7.04 -5.07
C LEU A 277 -13.82 -8.02 -4.45
N TRP A 278 -13.43 -9.29 -4.39
CA TRP A 278 -14.30 -10.43 -4.10
C TRP A 278 -15.05 -10.30 -2.77
N GLY A 279 -16.30 -10.71 -2.76
CA GLY A 279 -17.17 -10.65 -1.59
C GLY A 279 -18.58 -11.17 -1.88
N LYS A 280 -19.51 -10.95 -0.96
CA LYS A 280 -20.91 -11.34 -1.07
C LYS A 280 -21.66 -10.42 -2.05
N GLY A 281 -22.48 -10.99 -2.89
CA GLY A 281 -23.36 -10.30 -3.85
C GLY A 281 -23.30 -10.96 -5.21
N GLU A 282 -24.12 -10.48 -6.12
CA GLU A 282 -24.09 -10.92 -7.52
C GLU A 282 -22.90 -10.29 -8.24
N ALA A 283 -22.29 -11.04 -9.13
CA ALA A 283 -21.24 -10.53 -10.02
C ALA A 283 -21.87 -9.51 -10.96
N LEU A 284 -21.20 -8.36 -11.09
CA LEU A 284 -21.56 -7.38 -12.13
C LEU A 284 -20.97 -7.75 -13.49
N SER A 285 -19.90 -8.54 -13.52
CA SER A 285 -19.26 -9.03 -14.74
C SER A 285 -20.13 -10.08 -15.42
N LEU A 286 -20.04 -10.13 -16.76
CA LEU A 286 -20.71 -11.12 -17.59
C LEU A 286 -19.66 -11.82 -18.48
N SER A 287 -20.08 -12.83 -19.21
CA SER A 287 -19.32 -13.48 -20.29
C SER A 287 -17.86 -13.80 -19.92
N GLU A 288 -16.91 -13.33 -20.72
CA GLU A 288 -15.48 -13.62 -20.56
C GLU A 288 -14.92 -13.11 -19.22
N LEU A 289 -15.26 -11.87 -18.84
CA LEU A 289 -14.77 -11.31 -17.58
C LEU A 289 -15.28 -12.09 -16.38
N GLN A 290 -16.56 -12.49 -16.37
CA GLN A 290 -17.14 -13.29 -15.30
C GLN A 290 -16.45 -14.66 -15.20
N THR A 291 -16.14 -15.28 -16.35
CA THR A 291 -15.43 -16.56 -16.37
C THR A 291 -14.05 -16.46 -15.74
N ILE A 292 -13.29 -15.40 -16.05
CA ILE A 292 -11.97 -15.16 -15.47
C ILE A 292 -12.07 -14.95 -13.95
N GLU A 293 -13.00 -14.12 -13.51
CA GLU A 293 -13.16 -13.79 -12.08
C GLU A 293 -13.62 -15.02 -11.28
N GLN A 294 -14.55 -15.80 -11.82
CA GLN A 294 -15.04 -17.02 -11.18
C GLN A 294 -13.95 -18.09 -11.12
N GLN A 295 -13.18 -18.29 -12.21
CA GLN A 295 -12.08 -19.25 -12.21
C GLN A 295 -11.05 -18.93 -11.10
N VAL A 296 -10.68 -17.66 -10.93
CA VAL A 296 -9.76 -17.27 -9.86
C VAL A 296 -10.36 -17.55 -8.48
N ALA A 297 -11.65 -17.33 -8.30
CA ALA A 297 -12.35 -17.62 -7.05
C ALA A 297 -12.39 -19.14 -6.76
N ASP A 298 -12.62 -19.96 -7.77
CA ASP A 298 -12.68 -21.43 -7.69
C ASP A 298 -11.29 -22.04 -7.46
N ASP A 299 -10.24 -21.45 -8.04
CA ASP A 299 -8.85 -21.85 -7.81
C ASP A 299 -8.37 -21.50 -6.38
N ASN A 300 -9.09 -20.59 -5.68
CA ASN A 300 -8.72 -20.11 -4.35
C ASN A 300 -9.91 -20.19 -3.36
N PRO A 301 -10.50 -21.38 -3.12
CA PRO A 301 -11.74 -21.51 -2.37
C PRO A 301 -11.61 -21.07 -0.91
N LEU A 302 -10.43 -21.29 -0.29
CA LEU A 302 -10.19 -20.85 1.09
C LEU A 302 -10.37 -19.34 1.24
N PHE A 303 -9.88 -18.55 0.28
CA PHE A 303 -10.01 -17.09 0.32
C PHE A 303 -11.40 -16.64 -0.12
N SER A 304 -11.87 -17.10 -1.28
CA SER A 304 -13.12 -16.65 -1.87
C SER A 304 -14.34 -16.92 -0.97
N GLU A 305 -14.50 -18.13 -0.44
CA GLU A 305 -15.59 -18.47 0.45
C GLU A 305 -15.53 -17.71 1.79
N ASN A 306 -14.33 -17.62 2.38
CA ASN A 306 -14.21 -16.95 3.67
C ASN A 306 -14.40 -15.44 3.57
N LEU A 307 -14.02 -14.78 2.47
CA LEU A 307 -14.33 -13.38 2.24
C LEU A 307 -15.86 -13.14 2.21
N VAL A 308 -16.61 -14.04 1.58
CA VAL A 308 -18.09 -14.01 1.61
C VAL A 308 -18.62 -14.23 3.02
N LYS A 309 -18.10 -15.24 3.76
CA LYS A 309 -18.48 -15.53 5.16
C LYS A 309 -18.16 -14.36 6.10
N GLN A 310 -17.11 -13.55 5.82
CA GLN A 310 -16.81 -12.33 6.56
C GLN A 310 -17.79 -11.18 6.28
N GLY A 311 -18.70 -11.32 5.34
CA GLY A 311 -19.71 -10.32 4.98
C GLY A 311 -19.17 -9.15 4.16
N LEU A 312 -18.01 -9.30 3.54
CA LEU A 312 -17.51 -8.31 2.58
C LEU A 312 -18.42 -8.27 1.36
N LYS A 313 -18.79 -7.09 0.92
CA LYS A 313 -19.58 -6.92 -0.31
C LYS A 313 -18.69 -7.04 -1.53
N GLN A 314 -19.28 -7.55 -2.62
CA GLN A 314 -18.67 -7.48 -3.94
C GLN A 314 -18.52 -6.00 -4.33
N GLU A 315 -17.30 -5.61 -4.66
CA GLU A 315 -16.95 -4.25 -5.09
C GLU A 315 -16.04 -4.34 -6.31
N ARG A 316 -15.73 -3.21 -6.91
CA ARG A 316 -14.86 -3.14 -8.09
C ARG A 316 -13.61 -2.31 -7.79
N ARG A 317 -12.51 -2.65 -8.45
CA ARG A 317 -11.32 -1.81 -8.52
C ARG A 317 -10.84 -1.79 -9.95
N VAL A 318 -10.51 -0.61 -10.45
CA VAL A 318 -10.00 -0.45 -11.82
C VAL A 318 -8.70 -1.23 -12.02
N ALA A 319 -8.60 -1.87 -13.16
CA ALA A 319 -7.45 -2.70 -13.55
C ALA A 319 -6.24 -1.86 -13.97
N ARG A 320 -6.50 -0.64 -14.49
CA ARG A 320 -5.49 0.32 -14.97
C ARG A 320 -5.27 1.43 -13.97
N SER A 321 -4.01 1.76 -13.69
CA SER A 321 -3.58 2.98 -13.01
C SER A 321 -3.00 3.93 -14.03
N LEU A 322 -3.65 5.06 -14.28
CA LEU A 322 -3.03 6.16 -15.00
C LEU A 322 -1.98 6.83 -14.12
N VAL A 323 -1.04 7.49 -14.76
CA VAL A 323 0.06 8.20 -14.11
C VAL A 323 0.02 9.66 -14.58
N PRO A 324 -0.91 10.47 -14.03
CA PRO A 324 -1.00 11.88 -14.41
C PRO A 324 0.26 12.65 -14.03
N ASP A 325 0.53 13.70 -14.79
CA ASP A 325 1.70 14.59 -14.63
C ASP A 325 3.03 13.86 -14.70
N PHE A 326 3.10 12.73 -15.42
CA PHE A 326 4.31 11.92 -15.52
C PHE A 326 5.35 12.61 -16.38
N VAL A 327 6.44 13.02 -15.72
CA VAL A 327 7.64 13.57 -16.34
C VAL A 327 8.87 12.88 -15.78
N TRP A 328 9.95 12.87 -16.55
CA TRP A 328 11.23 12.33 -16.11
C TRP A 328 12.39 13.12 -16.71
N GLN A 329 13.52 13.02 -16.05
CA GLN A 329 14.76 13.60 -16.52
C GLN A 329 15.97 12.80 -16.09
N TRP A 330 16.95 12.68 -16.94
CA TRP A 330 18.26 12.19 -16.60
C TRP A 330 19.04 13.34 -15.97
N LEU A 331 19.46 13.21 -14.70
CA LEU A 331 20.21 14.23 -13.98
C LEU A 331 21.70 14.15 -14.30
N GLU A 332 22.21 12.92 -14.39
CA GLU A 332 23.57 12.55 -14.73
C GLU A 332 23.57 11.10 -15.24
N ASP A 333 24.70 10.59 -15.71
CA ASP A 333 24.79 9.21 -16.16
C ASP A 333 24.41 8.23 -15.03
N GLY A 334 23.52 7.31 -15.34
CA GLY A 334 22.98 6.33 -14.37
C GLY A 334 22.07 6.92 -13.29
N VAL A 335 21.59 8.17 -13.42
CA VAL A 335 20.65 8.78 -12.46
C VAL A 335 19.40 9.30 -13.16
N LEU A 336 18.27 8.63 -12.95
CA LEU A 336 16.99 8.96 -13.54
C LEU A 336 16.01 9.45 -12.47
N GLN A 337 15.47 10.64 -12.63
CA GLN A 337 14.43 11.19 -11.77
C GLN A 337 13.07 11.08 -12.44
N LEU A 338 12.10 10.54 -11.70
CA LEU A 338 10.70 10.37 -12.09
C LEU A 338 9.84 11.28 -11.21
N GLU A 339 8.86 11.98 -11.81
CA GLU A 339 7.91 12.82 -11.08
C GLU A 339 6.50 12.55 -11.61
N PHE A 340 5.56 12.23 -10.71
CA PHE A 340 4.21 11.82 -11.07
C PHE A 340 3.24 11.86 -9.90
N SER A 341 1.94 11.86 -10.20
CA SER A 341 0.87 11.76 -9.22
C SER A 341 0.16 10.41 -9.30
N LEU A 342 -0.27 9.89 -8.16
CA LEU A 342 -1.13 8.71 -8.07
C LEU A 342 -2.32 8.99 -7.17
N ALA A 343 -3.48 8.51 -7.56
CA ALA A 343 -4.68 8.54 -6.72
C ALA A 343 -4.50 7.72 -5.44
N SER A 344 -5.35 7.95 -4.45
CA SER A 344 -5.36 7.16 -3.21
C SER A 344 -5.57 5.68 -3.48
N GLY A 345 -4.75 4.83 -2.85
CA GLY A 345 -4.82 3.38 -3.01
C GLY A 345 -4.01 2.80 -4.18
N TYR A 346 -3.27 3.64 -4.92
CA TYR A 346 -2.33 3.23 -5.95
C TYR A 346 -0.89 3.20 -5.39
N PHE A 347 -0.03 2.39 -5.99
CA PHE A 347 1.30 2.13 -5.47
C PHE A 347 2.40 2.51 -6.47
N ALA A 348 3.33 3.34 -6.04
CA ALA A 348 4.49 3.71 -6.87
C ALA A 348 5.33 2.48 -7.27
N THR A 349 5.38 1.45 -6.41
CA THR A 349 6.06 0.19 -6.71
C THR A 349 5.46 -0.54 -7.91
N SER A 350 4.14 -0.39 -8.18
CA SER A 350 3.51 -0.96 -9.38
C SER A 350 3.97 -0.28 -10.66
N LEU A 351 4.31 1.01 -10.60
CA LEU A 351 4.91 1.72 -11.71
C LEU A 351 6.38 1.31 -11.88
N LEU A 352 7.16 1.30 -10.80
CA LEU A 352 8.60 1.01 -10.87
C LEU A 352 8.87 -0.39 -11.45
N ARG A 353 8.08 -1.40 -11.08
CA ARG A 353 8.24 -2.77 -11.62
C ARG A 353 8.02 -2.89 -13.14
N GLU A 354 7.24 -1.98 -13.73
CA GLU A 354 7.01 -1.96 -15.19
C GLU A 354 8.17 -1.31 -15.95
N ILE A 355 9.08 -0.60 -15.26
CA ILE A 355 10.28 -0.02 -15.85
C ILE A 355 11.39 -1.09 -15.95
N GLY A 356 11.61 -1.86 -14.90
CA GLY A 356 12.69 -2.84 -14.84
C GLY A 356 12.79 -3.53 -13.47
N ASP A 357 13.94 -4.11 -13.20
CA ASP A 357 14.30 -4.64 -11.88
C ASP A 357 14.81 -3.50 -10.98
N ILE A 358 13.87 -2.87 -10.30
CA ILE A 358 14.15 -1.72 -9.42
C ILE A 358 14.10 -2.20 -7.97
N SER A 359 15.28 -2.30 -7.36
CA SER A 359 15.43 -2.78 -5.99
C SER A 359 15.53 -1.64 -4.99
N GLU A 360 15.01 -1.85 -3.77
CA GLU A 360 15.22 -0.92 -2.66
C GLU A 360 16.65 -1.07 -2.13
N ALA A 361 17.36 0.06 -1.98
CA ALA A 361 18.71 0.04 -1.44
C ALA A 361 18.71 -0.45 0.01
N VAL A 362 19.60 -1.39 0.33
CA VAL A 362 19.83 -1.83 1.71
C VAL A 362 20.49 -0.69 2.48
N ARG A 363 19.74 -0.06 3.38
CA ARG A 363 20.27 0.99 4.24
C ARG A 363 20.76 0.39 5.54
N PHE A 364 21.98 0.70 5.88
CA PHE A 364 22.52 0.44 7.21
C PHE A 364 21.92 1.49 8.16
N ASP A 365 20.78 1.16 8.79
CA ASP A 365 20.19 2.02 9.83
C ASP A 365 21.00 1.83 11.12
N GLU A 366 21.98 2.72 11.37
CA GLU A 366 22.81 2.70 12.58
C GLU A 366 21.96 2.75 13.87
N LYS A 367 20.80 3.42 13.82
CA LYS A 367 19.84 3.45 14.93
C LYS A 367 19.18 2.11 15.16
N GLN A 368 18.83 1.41 14.08
CA GLN A 368 18.26 0.06 14.18
C GLN A 368 19.31 -0.94 14.68
N ALA A 369 20.53 -0.89 14.13
CA ALA A 369 21.65 -1.70 14.60
C ALA A 369 21.99 -1.45 16.08
N HIS A 370 21.86 -0.20 16.55
CA HIS A 370 22.04 0.12 17.96
C HIS A 370 20.88 -0.40 18.82
N GLN A 371 19.63 -0.29 18.37
CA GLN A 371 18.46 -0.85 19.07
C GLN A 371 18.52 -2.38 19.12
N ASP A 372 18.92 -3.02 18.04
CA ASP A 372 19.09 -4.48 17.97
C ASP A 372 20.20 -4.94 18.91
N LYS A 373 21.35 -4.24 18.98
CA LYS A 373 22.41 -4.50 19.94
C LYS A 373 21.94 -4.32 21.39
N MET A 374 21.16 -3.28 21.69
CA MET A 374 20.60 -3.06 23.01
C MET A 374 19.58 -4.14 23.39
N HIS A 375 18.74 -4.55 22.45
CA HIS A 375 17.78 -5.64 22.65
C HIS A 375 18.48 -6.98 22.91
N GLN A 376 19.51 -7.28 22.12
CA GLN A 376 20.32 -8.50 22.28
C GLN A 376 21.06 -8.51 23.63
N ALA A 377 21.62 -7.36 24.02
CA ALA A 377 22.28 -7.22 25.33
C ALA A 377 21.29 -7.39 26.51
N PHE A 378 20.05 -6.91 26.35
CA PHE A 378 18.98 -7.14 27.33
C PHE A 378 18.57 -8.61 27.43
N LEU A 379 18.44 -9.29 26.29
CA LEU A 379 18.14 -10.73 26.25
C LEU A 379 19.25 -11.57 26.87
N ASN A 380 20.52 -11.24 26.60
CA ASN A 380 21.68 -11.92 27.18
C ASN A 380 21.73 -11.74 28.70
N LYS A 381 21.51 -10.53 29.23
CA LYS A 381 21.42 -10.30 30.67
C LYS A 381 20.29 -11.08 31.34
N LYS A 382 19.17 -11.25 30.66
CA LYS A 382 18.02 -12.01 31.17
C LYS A 382 18.30 -13.52 31.20
N SER A 383 19.06 -14.05 30.24
CA SER A 383 19.49 -15.45 30.21
C SER A 383 20.55 -15.74 31.29
N GLU A 384 21.48 -14.82 31.54
CA GLU A 384 22.49 -14.92 32.60
C GLU A 384 21.86 -14.86 34.00
N ALA A 385 20.87 -13.99 34.21
CA ALA A 385 20.13 -13.91 35.47
C ALA A 385 19.26 -15.13 35.75
N GLY A 386 18.75 -15.78 34.69
CA GLY A 386 18.00 -17.06 34.81
C GLY A 386 18.88 -18.27 35.19
N GLN A 387 20.15 -18.26 34.80
CA GLN A 387 21.10 -19.37 35.12
C GLN A 387 21.69 -19.26 36.54
N GLN A 388 21.67 -18.08 37.17
CA GLN A 388 22.12 -17.90 38.55
C GLN A 388 21.02 -18.18 39.59
N GLY A 389 19.77 -18.31 39.17
CA GLY A 389 18.62 -18.63 40.04
C GLY A 389 18.41 -20.13 40.28
N ASP A 390 19.01 -21.01 39.46
CA ASP A 390 18.87 -22.47 39.57
C ASP A 390 20.10 -23.16 40.29
N ALA A 391 21.04 -22.37 40.82
CA ALA A 391 22.24 -22.86 41.46
C ALA A 391 22.32 -22.52 42.97
N SER A 392 21.15 -22.26 43.60
CA SER A 392 21.11 -22.05 45.07
C SER A 392 20.02 -22.90 45.74
#